data_036c41eb90b7bd13ac362e5eb13b493f
#
_entry.id   036c41eb90b7bd13ac362e5eb13b493f
#
_cell.length_a   1.000
_cell.length_b   1.000
_cell.length_c   1.000
_cell.angle_alpha   90.00
_cell.angle_beta   90.00
_cell.angle_gamma   90.00
#
_symmetry.space_group_name_H-M   'P 1'
#
loop_
_entity.id
_entity.type
_entity.pdbx_description
1 polymer ?
#
loop_
_entity_poly.entity_id
_entity_poly.type
_entity_poly.pdbx_seq_one_letter_code
_entity_poly.pdbx_strand_id
1 'polypeptide(L)'
;MTFGEEGKEGARVNDLKEVDTARTYTGGTSEEYLGKINWKKRGLVMDTKLYPNVAHVRFQSTGSARISHSPEDLRKYLDISLKALQTDSIDMWYLHGPDRSTPYEVTMKAVNELYKEGNHGMYTIVGICRANGYIQPTAYQGIYNAIHRKVEPELFPCLRKFGIAFYEFNPLGGGFFTGRYRSLQDEVEPGSRFDPNKGQGRNYRARYWNEPYFRALSAMEAVAEKHNLTMAEIALRWISHHSLMKREYGDAVLIGASSTKHIEQNLIDLEKGPLPEEVLKVLDEAWLSVSPYATPYFH
;
A
#
# COMPACT_ATOMS: atom_id res chain seq x y z
N MET A 1 7.15 0.03 1.76
CA MET A 1 8.03 -0.40 2.88
C MET A 1 8.55 0.80 3.64
N THR A 2 8.74 0.70 4.95
CA THR A 2 9.45 1.72 5.74
C THR A 2 10.90 1.27 5.88
N PHE A 3 11.82 1.97 5.22
CA PHE A 3 13.26 1.77 5.36
C PHE A 3 13.84 2.85 6.28
N GLY A 4 14.94 2.56 6.97
CA GLY A 4 15.70 3.56 7.71
C GLY A 4 15.26 3.83 9.16
N GLU A 5 14.49 2.96 9.78
CA GLU A 5 14.40 2.94 11.25
C GLU A 5 15.67 2.30 11.82
N GLU A 6 16.30 2.98 12.78
CA GLU A 6 17.51 2.50 13.45
C GLU A 6 17.27 1.12 14.09
N GLY A 7 18.13 0.15 13.80
CA GLY A 7 18.07 -1.22 14.32
C GLY A 7 17.25 -2.22 13.49
N LYS A 8 16.71 -1.83 12.34
CA LYS A 8 16.05 -2.78 11.40
C LYS A 8 16.95 -3.12 10.22
N GLU A 9 17.13 -4.41 9.98
CA GLU A 9 17.88 -4.91 8.81
C GLU A 9 17.18 -4.51 7.50
N GLY A 10 17.95 -4.02 6.55
CA GLY A 10 17.48 -3.80 5.18
C GLY A 10 17.35 -5.14 4.44
N ALA A 11 16.22 -5.38 3.79
CA ALA A 11 16.02 -6.58 3.00
C ALA A 11 16.98 -6.63 1.81
N ARG A 12 17.75 -7.72 1.68
CA ARG A 12 18.42 -8.10 0.43
C ARG A 12 17.46 -9.05 -0.30
N VAL A 13 16.84 -8.57 -1.36
CA VAL A 13 15.90 -9.39 -2.13
C VAL A 13 16.41 -9.49 -3.56
N ASN A 14 16.75 -10.69 -4.00
CA ASN A 14 17.40 -10.93 -5.29
C ASN A 14 16.47 -10.75 -6.50
N ASP A 15 15.13 -10.82 -6.31
CA ASP A 15 14.15 -10.83 -7.41
C ASP A 15 13.15 -9.67 -7.40
N LEU A 16 13.08 -8.87 -6.34
CA LEU A 16 12.24 -7.68 -6.30
C LEU A 16 12.96 -6.52 -6.98
N LYS A 17 12.40 -6.04 -8.10
CA LYS A 17 12.97 -4.94 -8.90
C LYS A 17 12.33 -3.60 -8.59
N GLU A 18 11.14 -3.58 -8.02
CA GLU A 18 10.36 -2.37 -7.77
C GLU A 18 10.27 -2.08 -6.26
N VAL A 19 10.56 -0.85 -5.88
CA VAL A 19 10.58 -0.38 -4.49
C VAL A 19 9.55 0.72 -4.33
N ASP A 20 8.51 0.44 -3.56
CA ASP A 20 7.45 1.38 -3.23
C ASP A 20 7.76 2.10 -1.91
N THR A 21 8.02 3.41 -1.98
CA THR A 21 8.24 4.28 -0.82
C THR A 21 7.31 5.49 -0.82
N ALA A 22 7.50 6.43 0.08
CA ALA A 22 6.81 7.72 0.12
C ALA A 22 7.57 8.75 0.93
N ARG A 23 7.43 10.04 0.59
CA ARG A 23 8.01 11.15 1.33
C ARG A 23 7.64 11.17 2.82
N THR A 24 6.45 10.68 3.16
CA THR A 24 5.96 10.64 4.54
C THR A 24 6.48 9.46 5.36
N TYR A 25 7.08 8.44 4.73
CA TYR A 25 7.52 7.25 5.46
C TYR A 25 8.72 7.56 6.33
N THR A 26 8.60 7.23 7.63
CA THR A 26 9.61 7.52 8.67
C THR A 26 10.12 8.98 8.67
N GLY A 27 9.21 9.94 8.40
CA GLY A 27 9.56 11.36 8.35
C GLY A 27 10.51 11.75 7.20
N GLY A 28 10.59 10.91 6.16
CA GLY A 28 11.42 11.13 4.97
C GLY A 28 12.72 10.33 4.94
N THR A 29 13.14 9.73 6.04
CA THR A 29 14.38 8.95 6.09
C THR A 29 14.36 7.70 5.21
N SER A 30 13.16 7.20 4.84
CA SER A 30 13.00 6.09 3.90
C SER A 30 13.59 6.41 2.52
N GLU A 31 13.26 7.58 1.95
CA GLU A 31 13.85 8.03 0.68
C GLU A 31 15.35 8.29 0.79
N GLU A 32 15.79 8.93 1.90
CA GLU A 32 17.22 9.21 2.13
C GLU A 32 18.05 7.93 2.22
N TYR A 33 17.54 6.89 2.89
CA TYR A 33 18.19 5.60 2.96
C TYR A 33 18.31 4.95 1.58
N LEU A 34 17.22 4.96 0.79
CA LEU A 34 17.23 4.43 -0.57
C LEU A 34 18.21 5.17 -1.48
N GLY A 35 18.32 6.50 -1.36
CA GLY A 35 19.35 7.27 -2.05
C GLY A 35 20.77 6.82 -1.70
N LYS A 36 21.06 6.62 -0.40
CA LYS A 36 22.37 6.18 0.07
C LYS A 36 22.80 4.81 -0.44
N ILE A 37 21.87 3.87 -0.63
CA ILE A 37 22.18 2.52 -1.14
C ILE A 37 22.37 2.47 -2.67
N ASN A 38 22.24 3.61 -3.36
CA ASN A 38 22.45 3.74 -4.79
C ASN A 38 21.55 2.79 -5.62
N TRP A 39 20.25 2.91 -5.39
CA TRP A 39 19.22 2.04 -5.94
C TRP A 39 19.28 1.89 -7.49
N LYS A 40 19.57 2.97 -8.23
CA LYS A 40 19.71 2.92 -9.71
C LYS A 40 20.78 1.94 -10.15
N LYS A 41 21.97 1.94 -9.51
CA LYS A 41 23.05 1.00 -9.85
C LYS A 41 22.69 -0.45 -9.52
N ARG A 42 21.71 -0.66 -8.68
CA ARG A 42 21.18 -1.99 -8.34
C ARG A 42 20.09 -2.46 -9.30
N GLY A 43 19.75 -1.66 -10.31
CA GLY A 43 18.70 -1.98 -11.29
C GLY A 43 17.28 -1.99 -10.68
N LEU A 44 17.06 -1.23 -9.61
CA LEU A 44 15.73 -1.12 -8.99
C LEU A 44 14.89 -0.08 -9.71
N VAL A 45 13.59 -0.33 -9.79
CA VAL A 45 12.54 0.61 -10.18
C VAL A 45 12.06 1.32 -8.93
N MET A 46 11.90 2.64 -8.97
CA MET A 46 11.63 3.45 -7.78
C MET A 46 10.30 4.19 -7.86
N ASP A 47 9.43 3.88 -6.92
CA ASP A 47 8.16 4.57 -6.71
C ASP A 47 8.21 5.39 -5.45
N THR A 48 7.71 6.64 -5.51
CA THR A 48 7.46 7.43 -4.31
C THR A 48 6.14 8.19 -4.39
N LYS A 49 5.75 8.87 -3.30
CA LYS A 49 4.41 9.44 -3.16
C LYS A 49 4.44 10.76 -2.39
N LEU A 50 3.55 11.67 -2.75
CA LEU A 50 3.26 12.87 -1.99
C LEU A 50 1.90 12.79 -1.31
N TYR A 51 1.86 12.92 0.03
CA TYR A 51 0.64 12.94 0.83
C TYR A 51 0.21 14.38 1.13
N PRO A 52 -1.00 14.82 0.73
CA PRO A 52 -1.52 16.12 1.09
C PRO A 52 -2.01 16.09 2.55
N ASN A 53 -1.65 17.10 3.33
CA ASN A 53 -2.02 17.15 4.75
C ASN A 53 -2.85 18.37 5.15
N VAL A 54 -3.18 19.26 4.19
CA VAL A 54 -3.91 20.50 4.46
C VAL A 54 -5.28 20.29 5.09
N ALA A 55 -5.98 19.21 4.73
CA ALA A 55 -7.31 18.89 5.26
C ALA A 55 -7.27 18.15 6.61
N HIS A 56 -6.11 17.71 7.06
CA HIS A 56 -5.99 16.89 8.27
C HIS A 56 -5.68 17.74 9.51
N VAL A 57 -6.68 17.97 10.33
CA VAL A 57 -6.57 18.69 11.63
C VAL A 57 -5.44 18.12 12.50
N ARG A 58 -5.17 16.83 12.40
CA ARG A 58 -4.12 16.12 13.16
C ARG A 58 -2.70 16.62 12.84
N PHE A 59 -2.43 17.07 11.63
CA PHE A 59 -1.12 17.62 11.25
C PHE A 59 -1.01 19.11 11.56
N GLN A 60 -2.13 19.81 11.76
CA GLN A 60 -2.14 21.23 12.09
C GLN A 60 -1.61 21.50 13.50
N SER A 61 -1.71 20.54 14.42
CA SER A 61 -1.25 20.65 15.82
C SER A 61 0.23 20.34 16.01
N THR A 62 0.92 19.78 15.01
CA THR A 62 2.32 19.32 15.12
C THR A 62 3.35 20.28 14.57
N GLY A 63 2.94 21.46 14.10
CA GLY A 63 3.85 22.43 13.44
C GLY A 63 4.40 21.95 12.09
N SER A 64 3.89 20.86 11.54
CA SER A 64 4.29 20.33 10.23
C SER A 64 3.89 21.29 9.12
N ALA A 65 4.74 21.45 8.10
CA ALA A 65 4.42 22.23 6.92
C ALA A 65 3.12 21.73 6.28
N ARG A 66 2.26 22.66 5.86
CA ARG A 66 1.06 22.32 5.08
C ARG A 66 1.47 21.92 3.69
N ILE A 67 0.95 20.80 3.23
CA ILE A 67 1.21 20.22 1.91
C ILE A 67 -0.13 20.06 1.20
N SER A 68 -0.24 20.66 0.03
CA SER A 68 -1.38 20.54 -0.89
C SER A 68 -0.95 19.85 -2.18
N HIS A 69 -1.88 19.70 -3.13
CA HIS A 69 -1.55 19.36 -4.52
C HIS A 69 -1.55 20.61 -5.43
N SER A 70 -1.22 21.78 -4.87
CA SER A 70 -0.97 22.98 -5.68
C SER A 70 0.26 22.78 -6.58
N PRO A 71 0.37 23.51 -7.70
CA PRO A 71 1.54 23.44 -8.58
C PRO A 71 2.86 23.66 -7.85
N GLU A 72 2.88 24.60 -6.90
CA GLU A 72 4.04 24.96 -6.11
C GLU A 72 4.47 23.82 -5.17
N ASP A 73 3.50 23.22 -4.45
CA ASP A 73 3.79 22.13 -3.53
C ASP A 73 4.19 20.86 -4.30
N LEU A 74 3.50 20.54 -5.40
CA LEU A 74 3.84 19.41 -6.23
C LEU A 74 5.30 19.49 -6.71
N ARG A 75 5.71 20.64 -7.28
CA ARG A 75 7.11 20.83 -7.71
C ARG A 75 8.08 20.74 -6.54
N LYS A 76 7.84 21.51 -5.49
CA LYS A 76 8.70 21.58 -4.31
C LYS A 76 8.97 20.21 -3.70
N TYR A 77 7.92 19.43 -3.49
CA TYR A 77 8.05 18.13 -2.83
C TYR A 77 8.56 17.02 -3.75
N LEU A 78 8.34 17.13 -5.07
CA LEU A 78 9.02 16.27 -6.03
C LEU A 78 10.54 16.51 -5.99
N ASP A 79 10.98 17.78 -6.02
CA ASP A 79 12.42 18.12 -5.94
C ASP A 79 13.06 17.63 -4.64
N ILE A 80 12.32 17.72 -3.51
CA ILE A 80 12.77 17.16 -2.22
C ILE A 80 12.96 15.65 -2.31
N SER A 81 12.00 14.92 -2.91
CA SER A 81 12.08 13.47 -3.07
C SER A 81 13.22 13.07 -4.00
N LEU A 82 13.38 13.73 -5.14
CA LEU A 82 14.50 13.51 -6.08
C LEU A 82 15.85 13.70 -5.39
N LYS A 83 16.00 14.79 -4.62
CA LYS A 83 17.21 15.06 -3.83
C LYS A 83 17.48 13.98 -2.79
N ALA A 84 16.45 13.55 -2.04
CA ALA A 84 16.57 12.52 -1.02
C ALA A 84 16.95 11.16 -1.62
N LEU A 85 16.37 10.81 -2.76
CA LEU A 85 16.67 9.59 -3.54
C LEU A 85 17.97 9.67 -4.34
N GLN A 86 18.66 10.83 -4.34
CA GLN A 86 19.90 11.09 -5.07
C GLN A 86 19.78 10.78 -6.57
N THR A 87 18.72 11.29 -7.19
CA THR A 87 18.37 11.04 -8.59
C THR A 87 17.77 12.27 -9.24
N ASP A 88 17.77 12.30 -10.55
CA ASP A 88 17.11 13.29 -11.41
C ASP A 88 15.73 12.83 -11.92
N SER A 89 15.40 11.55 -11.76
CA SER A 89 14.16 10.96 -12.24
C SER A 89 13.74 9.77 -11.39
N ILE A 90 12.43 9.50 -11.34
CA ILE A 90 11.81 8.32 -10.70
C ILE A 90 10.87 7.64 -11.67
N ASP A 91 10.60 6.37 -11.44
CA ASP A 91 9.80 5.56 -12.37
C ASP A 91 8.30 5.81 -12.17
N MET A 92 7.84 5.95 -10.92
CA MET A 92 6.45 6.24 -10.59
C MET A 92 6.35 7.26 -9.44
N TRP A 93 5.46 8.24 -9.60
CA TRP A 93 5.12 9.18 -8.53
C TRP A 93 3.62 9.22 -8.28
N TYR A 94 3.21 8.91 -7.04
CA TYR A 94 1.80 8.86 -6.66
C TYR A 94 1.34 10.12 -5.95
N LEU A 95 0.12 10.55 -6.22
CA LEU A 95 -0.65 11.36 -5.29
C LEU A 95 -1.18 10.41 -4.20
N HIS A 96 -0.59 10.48 -2.99
CA HIS A 96 -0.75 9.50 -1.91
C HIS A 96 -2.11 9.57 -1.19
N GLY A 97 -2.99 10.44 -1.62
CA GLY A 97 -4.34 10.62 -1.13
C GLY A 97 -5.00 11.81 -1.83
N PRO A 98 -6.32 11.96 -1.74
CA PRO A 98 -7.01 13.08 -2.37
C PRO A 98 -6.71 14.39 -1.64
N ASP A 99 -6.38 15.44 -2.38
CA ASP A 99 -6.42 16.82 -1.91
C ASP A 99 -7.72 17.48 -2.38
N ARG A 100 -8.63 17.72 -1.45
CA ARG A 100 -9.90 18.37 -1.73
C ARG A 100 -9.84 19.91 -1.64
N SER A 101 -8.68 20.45 -1.28
CA SER A 101 -8.44 21.90 -1.19
C SER A 101 -7.95 22.50 -2.50
N THR A 102 -7.39 21.69 -3.39
CA THR A 102 -6.94 22.08 -4.72
C THR A 102 -7.87 21.50 -5.78
N PRO A 103 -8.43 22.32 -6.70
CA PRO A 103 -9.24 21.78 -7.81
C PRO A 103 -8.47 20.75 -8.62
N TYR A 104 -9.12 19.65 -8.96
CA TYR A 104 -8.47 18.53 -9.65
C TYR A 104 -7.88 18.94 -11.01
N GLU A 105 -8.52 19.86 -11.72
CA GLU A 105 -8.01 20.39 -12.98
C GLU A 105 -6.65 21.07 -12.81
N VAL A 106 -6.48 21.84 -11.72
CA VAL A 106 -5.22 22.52 -11.39
C VAL A 106 -4.13 21.51 -11.07
N THR A 107 -4.46 20.52 -10.24
CA THR A 107 -3.56 19.42 -9.91
C THR A 107 -3.12 18.65 -11.16
N MET A 108 -4.07 18.24 -12.00
CA MET A 108 -3.78 17.45 -13.21
C MET A 108 -2.95 18.23 -14.24
N LYS A 109 -3.20 19.52 -14.39
CA LYS A 109 -2.39 20.37 -15.25
C LYS A 109 -0.94 20.42 -14.76
N ALA A 110 -0.72 20.72 -13.49
CA ALA A 110 0.62 20.82 -12.90
C ALA A 110 1.40 19.53 -13.04
N VAL A 111 0.74 18.41 -12.80
CA VAL A 111 1.30 17.08 -12.97
C VAL A 111 1.70 16.79 -14.41
N ASN A 112 0.84 17.10 -15.36
CA ASN A 112 1.15 16.93 -16.77
C ASN A 112 2.35 17.80 -17.21
N GLU A 113 2.51 19.00 -16.61
CA GLU A 113 3.68 19.84 -16.82
C GLU A 113 4.96 19.18 -16.26
N LEU A 114 4.92 18.70 -15.02
CA LEU A 114 6.02 17.97 -14.39
C LEU A 114 6.38 16.69 -15.16
N TYR A 115 5.37 15.98 -15.68
CA TYR A 115 5.61 14.80 -16.51
C TYR A 115 6.34 15.12 -17.81
N LYS A 116 5.95 16.19 -18.50
CA LYS A 116 6.60 16.62 -19.76
C LYS A 116 8.05 17.06 -19.56
N GLU A 117 8.42 17.47 -18.38
CA GLU A 117 9.79 17.81 -18.00
C GLU A 117 10.67 16.58 -17.70
N GLY A 118 10.14 15.35 -17.87
CA GLY A 118 10.85 14.08 -17.62
C GLY A 118 10.68 13.50 -16.22
N ASN A 119 9.77 14.07 -15.42
CA ASN A 119 9.41 13.56 -14.10
C ASN A 119 8.21 12.61 -14.25
N HIS A 120 8.44 11.31 -14.21
CA HIS A 120 7.46 10.27 -14.52
C HIS A 120 6.52 9.91 -13.36
N GLY A 121 5.29 9.57 -13.70
CA GLY A 121 4.34 8.79 -12.92
C GLY A 121 3.25 9.55 -12.18
N MET A 122 1.93 9.29 -12.56
CA MET A 122 0.85 9.91 -11.82
C MET A 122 -0.59 9.46 -12.02
N TYR A 123 -1.37 9.76 -11.00
CA TYR A 123 -2.79 9.39 -10.86
C TYR A 123 -3.73 10.55 -10.67
N THR A 124 -4.83 10.56 -11.30
CA THR A 124 -6.24 10.79 -10.93
C THR A 124 -7.05 11.49 -12.02
N ILE A 125 -8.27 11.00 -12.24
CA ILE A 125 -9.37 11.58 -13.00
C ILE A 125 -9.17 11.54 -14.52
N VAL A 126 -9.36 10.34 -15.04
CA VAL A 126 -9.33 10.02 -16.48
C VAL A 126 -10.16 11.00 -17.33
N GLY A 127 -11.29 11.48 -16.83
CA GLY A 127 -12.14 12.43 -17.55
C GLY A 127 -11.45 13.76 -17.84
N ILE A 128 -10.83 14.36 -16.82
CA ILE A 128 -10.09 15.63 -16.97
C ILE A 128 -8.89 15.43 -17.89
N CYS A 129 -8.14 14.34 -17.68
CA CYS A 129 -6.97 14.05 -18.51
C CYS A 129 -7.35 13.90 -20.00
N ARG A 130 -8.43 13.15 -20.28
CA ARG A 130 -8.90 12.97 -21.67
C ARG A 130 -9.40 14.26 -22.29
N ALA A 131 -10.17 15.06 -21.56
CA ALA A 131 -10.71 16.32 -22.05
C ALA A 131 -9.60 17.35 -22.39
N ASN A 132 -8.47 17.29 -21.71
CA ASN A 132 -7.37 18.26 -21.87
C ASN A 132 -6.11 17.67 -22.55
N GLY A 133 -6.12 16.41 -22.97
CA GLY A 133 -4.95 15.75 -23.56
C GLY A 133 -3.81 15.57 -22.56
N TYR A 134 -4.12 15.45 -21.27
CA TYR A 134 -3.14 15.20 -20.21
C TYR A 134 -2.81 13.72 -20.10
N ILE A 135 -1.65 13.44 -19.48
CA ILE A 135 -1.30 12.05 -19.12
C ILE A 135 -2.39 11.44 -18.24
N GLN A 136 -2.76 10.21 -18.59
CA GLN A 136 -3.77 9.47 -17.83
C GLN A 136 -3.11 8.63 -16.71
N PRO A 137 -3.85 8.37 -15.62
CA PRO A 137 -3.40 7.43 -14.60
C PRO A 137 -3.23 6.03 -15.17
N THR A 138 -2.18 5.32 -14.75
CA THR A 138 -1.84 3.98 -15.22
C THR A 138 -2.06 2.89 -14.17
N ALA A 139 -1.98 3.22 -12.87
CA ALA A 139 -2.30 2.28 -11.80
C ALA A 139 -3.01 2.98 -10.62
N TYR A 140 -3.78 2.29 -9.85
CA TYR A 140 -4.36 2.70 -8.58
C TYR A 140 -3.77 1.84 -7.46
N GLN A 141 -3.24 2.47 -6.43
CA GLN A 141 -2.72 1.74 -5.28
C GLN A 141 -3.75 1.73 -4.15
N GLY A 142 -4.18 0.56 -3.71
CA GLY A 142 -5.26 0.41 -2.73
C GLY A 142 -5.12 -0.79 -1.81
N ILE A 143 -5.83 -0.72 -0.67
CA ILE A 143 -5.92 -1.84 0.27
C ILE A 143 -6.82 -2.94 -0.31
N TYR A 144 -6.30 -4.18 -0.29
CA TYR A 144 -7.07 -5.35 -0.68
C TYR A 144 -6.45 -6.60 -0.07
N ASN A 145 -7.26 -7.49 0.50
CA ASN A 145 -6.85 -8.79 1.01
C ASN A 145 -8.08 -9.67 1.27
N ALA A 146 -7.88 -10.90 1.69
CA ALA A 146 -8.94 -11.89 1.86
C ALA A 146 -10.10 -11.45 2.77
N ILE A 147 -9.87 -10.55 3.72
CA ILE A 147 -10.89 -10.00 4.64
C ILE A 147 -11.04 -8.47 4.56
N HIS A 148 -10.60 -7.88 3.45
CA HIS A 148 -10.88 -6.48 3.10
C HIS A 148 -11.09 -6.36 1.59
N ARG A 149 -12.32 -6.59 1.11
CA ARG A 149 -12.68 -6.66 -0.31
C ARG A 149 -13.61 -5.53 -0.77
N LYS A 150 -13.63 -4.39 -0.06
CA LYS A 150 -14.50 -3.25 -0.39
C LYS A 150 -14.26 -2.64 -1.79
N VAL A 151 -13.12 -2.91 -2.39
CA VAL A 151 -12.76 -2.46 -3.76
C VAL A 151 -13.47 -3.25 -4.86
N GLU A 152 -13.99 -4.44 -4.58
CA GLU A 152 -14.51 -5.36 -5.59
C GLU A 152 -15.76 -4.84 -6.32
N PRO A 153 -16.80 -4.33 -5.62
CA PRO A 153 -18.06 -4.00 -6.29
C PRO A 153 -17.99 -2.80 -7.23
N GLU A 154 -17.13 -1.83 -6.95
CA GLU A 154 -17.12 -0.54 -7.62
C GLU A 154 -15.77 -0.23 -8.28
N LEU A 155 -14.69 -0.34 -7.52
CA LEU A 155 -13.38 0.11 -7.99
C LEU A 155 -12.82 -0.77 -9.09
N PHE A 156 -12.83 -2.10 -8.94
CA PHE A 156 -12.32 -3.00 -9.99
C PHE A 156 -13.03 -2.80 -11.34
N PRO A 157 -14.38 -2.75 -11.43
CA PRO A 157 -15.05 -2.44 -12.69
C PRO A 157 -14.62 -1.10 -13.29
N CYS A 158 -14.43 -0.07 -12.45
CA CYS A 158 -13.96 1.25 -12.88
C CYS A 158 -12.54 1.17 -13.46
N LEU A 159 -11.61 0.53 -12.76
CA LEU A 159 -10.22 0.39 -13.20
C LEU A 159 -10.14 -0.37 -14.53
N ARG A 160 -10.88 -1.47 -14.68
CA ARG A 160 -10.91 -2.27 -15.91
C ARG A 160 -11.47 -1.47 -17.09
N LYS A 161 -12.53 -0.69 -16.85
CA LYS A 161 -13.11 0.21 -17.88
C LYS A 161 -12.09 1.20 -18.43
N PHE A 162 -11.17 1.68 -17.60
CA PHE A 162 -10.21 2.69 -18.00
C PHE A 162 -8.81 2.16 -18.30
N GLY A 163 -8.57 0.87 -18.16
CA GLY A 163 -7.26 0.26 -18.38
C GLY A 163 -6.23 0.64 -17.32
N ILE A 164 -6.67 0.80 -16.07
CA ILE A 164 -5.83 1.18 -14.93
C ILE A 164 -5.50 -0.08 -14.13
N ALA A 165 -4.21 -0.34 -13.89
CA ALA A 165 -3.74 -1.43 -13.06
C ALA A 165 -4.09 -1.21 -11.59
N PHE A 166 -4.25 -2.28 -10.82
CA PHE A 166 -4.45 -2.23 -9.38
C PHE A 166 -3.19 -2.72 -8.64
N TYR A 167 -2.58 -1.83 -7.88
CA TYR A 167 -1.42 -2.15 -7.04
C TYR A 167 -1.90 -2.34 -5.60
N GLU A 168 -1.97 -3.60 -5.19
CA GLU A 168 -2.48 -3.98 -3.88
C GLU A 168 -1.44 -3.76 -2.80
N PHE A 169 -1.83 -3.17 -1.67
CA PHE A 169 -1.05 -3.16 -0.45
C PHE A 169 -1.82 -3.79 0.72
N ASN A 170 -1.10 -4.29 1.71
CA ASN A 170 -1.62 -5.01 2.88
C ASN A 170 -2.12 -6.44 2.64
N PRO A 171 -1.47 -7.27 1.82
CA PRO A 171 -1.89 -8.65 1.64
C PRO A 171 -1.96 -9.41 2.98
N LEU A 172 -1.07 -9.11 3.91
CA LEU A 172 -1.02 -9.69 5.25
C LEU A 172 -1.75 -8.87 6.34
N GLY A 173 -2.58 -7.88 5.95
CA GLY A 173 -3.30 -7.04 6.93
C GLY A 173 -2.37 -6.29 7.90
N GLY A 174 -1.13 -5.93 7.48
CA GLY A 174 -0.13 -5.32 8.34
C GLY A 174 0.44 -6.26 9.41
N GLY A 175 0.32 -7.55 9.23
CA GLY A 175 0.70 -8.60 10.16
C GLY A 175 -0.48 -9.21 10.93
N PHE A 176 -1.71 -8.81 10.63
CA PHE A 176 -2.91 -9.42 11.23
C PHE A 176 -3.01 -10.91 10.86
N PHE A 177 -2.74 -11.26 9.61
CA PHE A 177 -2.71 -12.64 9.11
C PHE A 177 -1.52 -13.48 9.58
N THR A 178 -0.70 -12.99 10.49
CA THR A 178 0.37 -13.84 11.07
C THR A 178 -0.11 -14.70 12.23
N GLY A 179 -1.35 -14.48 12.73
CA GLY A 179 -1.88 -15.15 13.92
C GLY A 179 -1.18 -14.74 15.22
N ARG A 180 -0.37 -13.67 15.19
CA ARG A 180 0.37 -13.18 16.34
C ARG A 180 -0.53 -12.64 17.45
N TYR A 181 -1.63 -11.99 17.05
CA TYR A 181 -2.63 -11.43 17.95
C TYR A 181 -3.95 -12.16 17.73
N ARG A 182 -4.60 -12.57 18.82
CA ARG A 182 -5.80 -13.42 18.81
C ARG A 182 -6.99 -12.82 19.55
N SER A 183 -6.76 -11.75 20.29
CA SER A 183 -7.80 -11.07 21.08
C SER A 183 -7.58 -9.56 21.21
N LEU A 184 -8.63 -8.85 21.62
CA LEU A 184 -8.56 -7.42 21.92
C LEU A 184 -7.58 -7.10 23.06
N GLN A 185 -7.37 -8.06 23.97
CA GLN A 185 -6.59 -7.92 25.20
C GLN A 185 -5.12 -8.23 25.01
N ASP A 186 -4.72 -8.73 23.84
CA ASP A 186 -3.33 -9.11 23.62
C ASP A 186 -2.40 -7.92 23.73
N GLU A 187 -1.29 -8.13 24.41
CA GLU A 187 -0.21 -7.16 24.51
C GLU A 187 0.44 -6.97 23.13
N VAL A 188 0.61 -5.72 22.78
CA VAL A 188 1.18 -5.34 21.50
C VAL A 188 2.64 -4.95 21.67
N GLU A 189 3.50 -5.56 20.86
CA GLU A 189 4.93 -5.22 20.86
C GLU A 189 5.14 -3.73 20.51
N PRO A 190 5.91 -3.00 21.34
CA PRO A 190 6.24 -1.61 21.08
C PRO A 190 6.88 -1.43 19.69
N GLY A 191 6.44 -0.43 18.94
CA GLY A 191 6.93 -0.15 17.59
C GLY A 191 6.37 -1.08 16.50
N SER A 192 5.53 -2.06 16.83
CA SER A 192 4.82 -2.87 15.83
C SER A 192 3.78 -2.04 15.07
N ARG A 193 3.24 -2.63 14.00
CA ARG A 193 2.17 -2.00 13.20
C ARG A 193 0.85 -1.80 13.96
N PHE A 194 0.68 -2.44 15.10
CA PHE A 194 -0.50 -2.34 15.96
C PHE A 194 -0.23 -1.56 17.27
N ASP A 195 0.97 -0.99 17.45
CA ASP A 195 1.31 -0.18 18.62
C ASP A 195 0.38 1.06 18.72
N PRO A 196 -0.49 1.15 19.75
CA PRO A 196 -1.46 2.23 19.89
C PRO A 196 -0.80 3.61 20.11
N ASN A 197 0.46 3.64 20.53
CA ASN A 197 1.21 4.87 20.74
C ASN A 197 1.72 5.47 19.44
N LYS A 198 1.74 4.71 18.34
CA LYS A 198 2.11 5.16 17.00
C LYS A 198 0.88 5.55 16.18
N GLY A 199 1.00 6.61 15.36
CA GLY A 199 -0.08 7.02 14.47
C GLY A 199 -0.50 5.92 13.50
N GLN A 200 0.47 5.20 12.95
CA GLN A 200 0.25 4.05 12.08
C GLN A 200 -0.48 2.92 12.82
N GLY A 201 -0.08 2.61 14.06
CA GLY A 201 -0.73 1.57 14.86
C GLY A 201 -2.20 1.86 15.13
N ARG A 202 -2.55 3.12 15.40
CA ARG A 202 -3.96 3.52 15.53
C ARG A 202 -4.76 3.27 14.25
N ASN A 203 -4.18 3.52 13.08
CA ASN A 203 -4.84 3.28 11.79
C ASN A 203 -5.06 1.77 11.54
N TYR A 204 -4.06 0.93 11.84
CA TYR A 204 -4.18 -0.53 11.70
C TYR A 204 -5.17 -1.12 12.70
N ARG A 205 -5.19 -0.61 13.94
CA ARG A 205 -6.19 -1.02 14.93
C ARG A 205 -7.61 -0.61 14.51
N ALA A 206 -7.81 0.56 13.95
CA ALA A 206 -9.09 0.98 13.43
C ALA A 206 -9.62 0.06 12.33
N ARG A 207 -8.73 -0.58 11.54
CA ARG A 207 -9.10 -1.51 10.47
C ARG A 207 -9.42 -2.91 10.98
N TYR A 208 -8.57 -3.47 11.83
CA TYR A 208 -8.56 -4.91 12.11
C TYR A 208 -8.77 -5.26 13.59
N TRP A 209 -8.57 -4.33 14.53
CA TRP A 209 -8.55 -4.63 15.96
C TRP A 209 -9.94 -4.51 16.58
N ASN A 210 -10.84 -5.42 16.22
CA ASN A 210 -12.19 -5.50 16.73
C ASN A 210 -12.64 -6.96 16.80
N GLU A 211 -13.64 -7.23 17.62
CA GLU A 211 -14.13 -8.58 17.90
C GLU A 211 -14.54 -9.39 16.66
N PRO A 212 -15.28 -8.84 15.68
CA PRO A 212 -15.59 -9.56 14.43
C PRO A 212 -14.36 -10.06 13.69
N TYR A 213 -13.32 -9.24 13.59
CA TYR A 213 -12.09 -9.64 12.90
C TYR A 213 -11.32 -10.72 13.66
N PHE A 214 -11.28 -10.71 15.00
CA PHE A 214 -10.64 -11.79 15.77
C PHE A 214 -11.40 -13.10 15.66
N ARG A 215 -12.74 -13.06 15.64
CA ARG A 215 -13.54 -14.27 15.38
C ARG A 215 -13.27 -14.85 13.99
N ALA A 216 -13.21 -14.00 12.97
CA ALA A 216 -12.85 -14.41 11.62
C ALA A 216 -11.45 -15.04 11.58
N LEU A 217 -10.47 -14.43 12.27
CA LEU A 217 -9.11 -14.96 12.36
C LEU A 217 -9.09 -16.37 12.99
N SER A 218 -9.82 -16.60 14.09
CA SER A 218 -9.90 -17.91 14.71
C SER A 218 -10.47 -19.00 13.78
N ALA A 219 -11.51 -18.67 13.00
CA ALA A 219 -12.05 -19.62 12.02
C ALA A 219 -11.04 -19.94 10.91
N MET A 220 -10.28 -18.95 10.47
CA MET A 220 -9.22 -19.11 9.47
C MET A 220 -8.04 -19.92 10.03
N GLU A 221 -7.64 -19.72 11.29
CA GLU A 221 -6.60 -20.53 11.95
C GLU A 221 -6.99 -22.00 12.01
N ALA A 222 -8.23 -22.32 12.37
CA ALA A 222 -8.71 -23.70 12.46
C ALA A 222 -8.61 -24.44 11.10
N VAL A 223 -8.98 -23.78 10.00
CA VAL A 223 -8.84 -24.40 8.66
C VAL A 223 -7.39 -24.42 8.19
N ALA A 224 -6.56 -23.45 8.58
CA ALA A 224 -5.13 -23.44 8.30
C ALA A 224 -4.43 -24.65 8.93
N GLU A 225 -4.67 -24.91 10.22
CA GLU A 225 -4.13 -26.07 10.94
C GLU A 225 -4.56 -27.39 10.28
N LYS A 226 -5.83 -27.53 9.92
CA LYS A 226 -6.34 -28.73 9.24
C LYS A 226 -5.62 -29.04 7.94
N HIS A 227 -5.23 -28.02 7.18
CA HIS A 227 -4.56 -28.14 5.90
C HIS A 227 -3.03 -28.00 5.98
N ASN A 228 -2.46 -27.89 7.19
CA ASN A 228 -1.04 -27.67 7.43
C ASN A 228 -0.51 -26.42 6.68
N LEU A 229 -1.28 -25.33 6.71
CA LEU A 229 -0.95 -24.05 6.10
C LEU A 229 -0.66 -23.00 7.17
N THR A 230 0.17 -22.02 6.87
CA THR A 230 0.29 -20.82 7.70
C THR A 230 -0.76 -19.79 7.30
N MET A 231 -1.12 -18.91 8.21
CA MET A 231 -2.04 -17.80 7.94
C MET A 231 -1.48 -16.85 6.88
N ALA A 232 -0.17 -16.57 6.91
CA ALA A 232 0.51 -15.74 5.92
C ALA A 232 0.46 -16.40 4.53
N GLU A 233 0.69 -17.70 4.44
CA GLU A 233 0.58 -18.48 3.20
C GLU A 233 -0.83 -18.40 2.62
N ILE A 234 -1.86 -18.57 3.45
CA ILE A 234 -3.26 -18.45 3.00
C ILE A 234 -3.53 -17.06 2.41
N ALA A 235 -3.11 -16.02 3.09
CA ALA A 235 -3.34 -14.64 2.61
C ALA A 235 -2.64 -14.35 1.27
N LEU A 236 -1.38 -14.79 1.11
CA LEU A 236 -0.60 -14.57 -0.10
C LEU A 236 -1.07 -15.42 -1.27
N ARG A 237 -1.43 -16.68 -1.03
CA ARG A 237 -2.01 -17.55 -2.08
C ARG A 237 -3.40 -17.08 -2.49
N TRP A 238 -4.20 -16.56 -1.55
CA TRP A 238 -5.50 -15.98 -1.89
C TRP A 238 -5.35 -14.79 -2.83
N ILE A 239 -4.47 -13.85 -2.52
CA ILE A 239 -4.31 -12.66 -3.36
C ILE A 239 -3.79 -13.01 -4.76
N SER A 240 -2.91 -14.01 -4.87
CA SER A 240 -2.31 -14.44 -6.14
C SER A 240 -3.25 -15.24 -7.03
N HIS A 241 -4.13 -16.06 -6.46
CA HIS A 241 -4.89 -17.05 -7.24
C HIS A 241 -6.41 -16.86 -7.21
N HIS A 242 -6.95 -16.21 -6.15
CA HIS A 242 -8.40 -16.20 -5.90
C HIS A 242 -8.99 -14.78 -5.85
N SER A 243 -8.16 -13.76 -5.95
CA SER A 243 -8.59 -12.36 -5.98
C SER A 243 -9.07 -11.94 -7.39
N LEU A 244 -9.63 -10.73 -7.49
CA LEU A 244 -9.98 -10.11 -8.78
C LEU A 244 -8.78 -9.49 -9.50
N MET A 245 -7.58 -9.56 -8.92
CA MET A 245 -6.36 -9.10 -9.56
C MET A 245 -5.98 -10.01 -10.72
N LYS A 246 -5.48 -9.42 -11.81
CA LYS A 246 -5.08 -10.13 -13.02
C LYS A 246 -3.78 -9.55 -13.57
N ARG A 247 -2.78 -10.38 -13.76
CA ARG A 247 -1.48 -10.02 -14.33
C ARG A 247 -1.62 -9.37 -15.72
N GLU A 248 -2.59 -9.79 -16.50
CA GLU A 248 -2.88 -9.25 -17.83
C GLU A 248 -3.31 -7.78 -17.83
N TYR A 249 -3.80 -7.26 -16.70
CA TYR A 249 -4.11 -5.84 -16.51
C TYR A 249 -2.96 -5.05 -15.87
N GLY A 250 -1.81 -5.69 -15.64
CA GLY A 250 -0.67 -5.06 -14.97
C GLY A 250 -0.81 -4.97 -13.44
N ASP A 251 -1.75 -5.71 -12.85
CA ASP A 251 -1.95 -5.69 -11.40
C ASP A 251 -0.73 -6.25 -10.66
N ALA A 252 -0.41 -5.67 -9.50
CA ALA A 252 0.75 -6.05 -8.70
C ALA A 252 0.43 -6.12 -7.20
N VAL A 253 1.12 -7.04 -6.50
CA VAL A 253 1.04 -7.20 -5.05
C VAL A 253 2.24 -6.53 -4.40
N LEU A 254 1.98 -5.56 -3.51
CA LEU A 254 3.01 -4.88 -2.74
C LEU A 254 3.23 -5.59 -1.41
N ILE A 255 4.32 -6.31 -1.31
CA ILE A 255 4.68 -7.01 -0.07
C ILE A 255 5.61 -6.17 0.79
N GLY A 256 5.43 -6.29 2.10
CA GLY A 256 6.29 -5.69 3.11
C GLY A 256 6.64 -6.72 4.17
N ALA A 257 7.86 -6.61 4.72
CA ALA A 257 8.31 -7.51 5.76
C ALA A 257 9.12 -6.74 6.82
N SER A 258 9.21 -7.28 8.03
CA SER A 258 10.01 -6.73 9.12
C SER A 258 11.41 -7.36 9.21
N SER A 259 11.70 -8.38 8.40
CA SER A 259 13.00 -9.04 8.31
C SER A 259 13.21 -9.68 6.94
N THR A 260 14.47 -9.99 6.59
CA THR A 260 14.84 -10.72 5.38
C THR A 260 14.17 -12.10 5.34
N LYS A 261 14.15 -12.82 6.45
CA LYS A 261 13.47 -14.13 6.57
C LYS A 261 11.99 -14.04 6.20
N HIS A 262 11.29 -13.00 6.64
CA HIS A 262 9.87 -12.83 6.33
C HIS A 262 9.65 -12.51 4.84
N ILE A 263 10.51 -11.72 4.21
CA ILE A 263 10.35 -11.43 2.77
C ILE A 263 10.64 -12.67 1.92
N GLU A 264 11.67 -13.45 2.27
CA GLU A 264 11.98 -14.71 1.60
C GLU A 264 10.81 -15.69 1.70
N GLN A 265 10.22 -15.86 2.89
CA GLN A 265 9.06 -16.72 3.08
C GLN A 265 7.84 -16.22 2.30
N ASN A 266 7.58 -14.90 2.30
CA ASN A 266 6.48 -14.33 1.54
C ASN A 266 6.62 -14.60 0.03
N LEU A 267 7.83 -14.52 -0.51
CA LEU A 267 8.09 -14.84 -1.93
C LEU A 267 7.83 -16.31 -2.23
N ILE A 268 8.28 -17.23 -1.36
CA ILE A 268 8.00 -18.66 -1.49
C ILE A 268 6.50 -18.91 -1.47
N ASP A 269 5.76 -18.26 -0.57
CA ASP A 269 4.32 -18.47 -0.42
C ASP A 269 3.53 -17.92 -1.63
N LEU A 270 3.99 -16.83 -2.25
CA LEU A 270 3.40 -16.28 -3.47
C LEU A 270 3.55 -17.19 -4.70
N GLU A 271 4.60 -18.00 -4.75
CA GLU A 271 4.88 -18.95 -5.84
C GLU A 271 4.10 -20.28 -5.69
N LYS A 272 3.49 -20.53 -4.54
CA LYS A 272 2.67 -21.72 -4.31
C LYS A 272 1.36 -21.64 -5.10
N GLY A 273 0.81 -22.82 -5.43
CA GLY A 273 -0.45 -22.94 -6.17
C GLY A 273 -1.71 -22.50 -5.40
N PRO A 274 -2.89 -22.64 -6.01
CA PRO A 274 -4.16 -22.23 -5.43
C PRO A 274 -4.49 -22.94 -4.12
N LEU A 275 -5.32 -22.29 -3.29
CA LEU A 275 -5.79 -22.82 -2.01
C LEU A 275 -6.83 -23.92 -2.20
N PRO A 276 -6.96 -24.86 -1.23
CA PRO A 276 -8.06 -25.81 -1.19
C PRO A 276 -9.42 -25.10 -1.08
N GLU A 277 -10.47 -25.70 -1.66
CA GLU A 277 -11.81 -25.12 -1.69
C GLU A 277 -12.41 -24.89 -0.29
N GLU A 278 -12.13 -25.79 0.66
CA GLU A 278 -12.56 -25.63 2.05
C GLU A 278 -11.97 -24.34 2.69
N VAL A 279 -10.71 -24.03 2.39
CA VAL A 279 -10.05 -22.81 2.87
C VAL A 279 -10.72 -21.59 2.24
N LEU A 280 -11.02 -21.62 0.95
CA LEU A 280 -11.70 -20.52 0.25
C LEU A 280 -13.07 -20.24 0.84
N LYS A 281 -13.85 -21.30 1.13
CA LYS A 281 -15.16 -21.16 1.75
C LYS A 281 -15.07 -20.45 3.10
N VAL A 282 -14.10 -20.82 3.95
CA VAL A 282 -13.89 -20.15 5.25
C VAL A 282 -13.47 -18.70 5.07
N LEU A 283 -12.62 -18.37 4.08
CA LEU A 283 -12.24 -17.00 3.77
C LEU A 283 -13.43 -16.15 3.29
N ASP A 284 -14.33 -16.70 2.50
CA ASP A 284 -15.52 -16.01 2.03
C ASP A 284 -16.51 -15.77 3.18
N GLU A 285 -16.73 -16.75 4.03
CA GLU A 285 -17.55 -16.60 5.25
C GLU A 285 -16.92 -15.55 6.20
N ALA A 286 -15.60 -15.59 6.38
CA ALA A 286 -14.86 -14.60 7.16
C ALA A 286 -15.06 -13.19 6.61
N TRP A 287 -14.89 -12.99 5.29
CA TRP A 287 -15.15 -11.69 4.66
C TRP A 287 -16.60 -11.23 4.87
N LEU A 288 -17.58 -12.08 4.63
CA LEU A 288 -18.99 -11.72 4.84
C LEU A 288 -19.26 -11.29 6.28
N SER A 289 -18.63 -11.92 7.26
CA SER A 289 -18.79 -11.61 8.68
C SER A 289 -18.18 -10.26 9.08
N VAL A 290 -17.05 -9.88 8.47
CA VAL A 290 -16.32 -8.63 8.80
C VAL A 290 -16.67 -7.46 7.87
N SER A 291 -17.28 -7.70 6.72
CA SER A 291 -17.55 -6.67 5.71
C SER A 291 -18.35 -5.47 6.24
N PRO A 292 -19.31 -5.60 7.19
CA PRO A 292 -19.99 -4.44 7.77
C PRO A 292 -19.07 -3.54 8.61
N TYR A 293 -17.97 -4.08 9.11
CA TYR A 293 -17.00 -3.39 9.98
C TYR A 293 -15.76 -2.93 9.21
N ALA A 294 -15.61 -3.36 7.97
CA ALA A 294 -14.46 -2.99 7.14
C ALA A 294 -14.50 -1.50 6.79
N THR A 295 -13.35 -0.84 6.96
CA THR A 295 -13.21 0.58 6.58
C THR A 295 -13.45 0.77 5.08
N PRO A 296 -13.90 1.96 4.63
CA PRO A 296 -13.91 2.29 3.21
C PRO A 296 -12.50 2.16 2.60
N TYR A 297 -12.43 1.89 1.30
CA TYR A 297 -11.16 1.84 0.57
C TYR A 297 -10.66 3.24 0.17
N PHE A 298 -11.45 4.27 0.40
CA PHE A 298 -11.15 5.68 0.12
C PHE A 298 -11.17 6.52 1.42
N HIS A 299 -10.56 7.70 1.39
CA HIS A 299 -10.49 8.67 2.51
C HIS A 299 -11.29 9.92 2.23
#